data_5c741f42070b9ee6cbce365f927420d1
#
_entry.id   5c741f42070b9ee6cbce365f927420d1
#
_cell.length_a   1.000
_cell.length_b   1.000
_cell.length_c   1.000
_cell.angle_alpha   90.00
_cell.angle_beta   90.00
_cell.angle_gamma   90.00
#
_symmetry.space_group_name_H-M   'P 1'
#
loop_
_entity.id
_entity.type
_entity.pdbx_description
1 polymer ?
#
loop_
_entity_poly.entity_id
_entity_poly.type
_entity_poly.pdbx_seq_one_letter_code
_entity_poly.pdbx_strand_id
1 'polypeptide(L)'
;TSSGALAGSGASSAPGSIGSLLTPSSTPMVTASMIGDRNMLLPKGRTIDCGMSMRLVNEVSGMATCVLSSNVYSDNGRTLLLERGSEASGEYMAAMQQGQRRLFVLWSRIKTPNGVVISLNSPGADGLGTSGMDGIIDNHWWDRIGAAFLLSMVQDVITYETTPKQGTQSVAVFQQTSQTGNRMAEKVLESTINIKPTLFKNQGDRGTIFVARDLDFSTVYALRAR
;
A
#
# COMPACT_ATOMS: atom_id res chain seq x y z
N THR A 1 14.25 29.93 -63.06
CA THR A 1 15.35 29.79 -62.06
C THR A 1 14.97 28.74 -61.04
N SER A 2 15.55 27.52 -61.27
CA SER A 2 15.36 26.35 -60.46
C SER A 2 16.24 26.44 -59.21
N SER A 3 15.69 26.20 -58.04
CA SER A 3 16.43 26.00 -56.79
C SER A 3 16.34 24.53 -56.44
N GLY A 4 17.49 23.87 -56.50
CA GLY A 4 17.66 22.47 -56.19
C GLY A 4 17.52 22.18 -54.69
N ALA A 5 16.74 21.15 -54.35
CA ALA A 5 16.64 20.58 -53.04
C ALA A 5 17.84 19.62 -52.86
N LEU A 6 18.69 19.89 -51.86
CA LEU A 6 19.71 18.97 -51.43
C LEU A 6 19.04 17.84 -50.60
N ALA A 7 18.99 16.66 -51.13
CA ALA A 7 18.62 15.45 -50.45
C ALA A 7 19.73 15.08 -49.46
N GLY A 8 19.45 15.18 -48.19
CA GLY A 8 20.32 14.67 -47.14
C GLY A 8 20.31 13.16 -47.14
N SER A 9 21.47 12.58 -47.42
CA SER A 9 21.72 11.15 -47.36
C SER A 9 21.55 10.63 -45.94
N GLY A 10 20.53 9.85 -45.69
CA GLY A 10 20.37 9.09 -44.46
C GLY A 10 21.50 8.06 -44.35
N ALA A 11 22.39 8.27 -43.42
CA ALA A 11 23.37 7.29 -43.05
C ALA A 11 22.68 6.05 -42.41
N SER A 12 22.59 4.99 -43.18
CA SER A 12 22.16 3.67 -42.69
C SER A 12 23.21 3.16 -41.70
N SER A 13 22.90 3.22 -40.42
CA SER A 13 23.73 2.66 -39.36
C SER A 13 23.66 1.15 -39.41
N ALA A 14 24.86 0.48 -39.50
CA ALA A 14 25.01 -0.95 -39.51
C ALA A 14 24.40 -1.59 -38.24
N PRO A 15 23.75 -2.78 -38.35
CA PRO A 15 23.20 -3.48 -37.19
C PRO A 15 24.34 -3.91 -36.26
N GLY A 16 24.39 -3.41 -35.05
CA GLY A 16 25.37 -3.70 -34.03
C GLY A 16 26.19 -2.51 -33.51
N SER A 17 25.97 -1.29 -34.03
CA SER A 17 26.63 -0.11 -33.46
C SER A 17 25.94 0.35 -32.17
N ILE A 18 26.75 0.75 -31.17
CA ILE A 18 26.26 1.32 -29.91
C ILE A 18 25.30 2.50 -30.15
N GLY A 19 25.42 3.20 -31.27
CA GLY A 19 24.52 4.30 -31.69
C GLY A 19 23.09 3.84 -31.95
N SER A 20 22.81 2.58 -32.25
CA SER A 20 21.45 2.07 -32.45
C SER A 20 20.71 1.83 -31.09
N LEU A 21 21.43 1.78 -30.01
CA LEU A 21 20.89 1.65 -28.64
C LEU A 21 20.59 3.01 -27.99
N LEU A 22 21.11 4.08 -28.60
CA LEU A 22 20.92 5.45 -28.13
C LEU A 22 19.79 6.11 -28.94
N THR A 23 18.55 5.84 -28.58
CA THR A 23 17.42 6.65 -29.06
C THR A 23 17.46 8.00 -28.34
N PRO A 24 17.62 9.13 -29.06
CA PRO A 24 17.53 10.44 -28.41
C PRO A 24 16.16 10.56 -27.74
N SER A 25 16.14 10.77 -26.45
CA SER A 25 14.91 11.09 -25.73
C SER A 25 14.36 12.39 -26.28
N SER A 26 13.17 12.35 -26.89
CA SER A 26 12.47 13.58 -27.26
C SER A 26 12.06 14.29 -25.96
N THR A 27 12.55 15.50 -25.74
CA THR A 27 12.13 16.33 -24.62
C THR A 27 10.93 17.17 -25.07
N PRO A 28 9.69 16.77 -24.74
CA PRO A 28 8.52 17.61 -25.08
C PRO A 28 8.60 18.90 -24.28
N MET A 29 8.33 20.00 -24.93
CA MET A 29 8.28 21.31 -24.29
C MET A 29 7.00 21.39 -23.45
N VAL A 30 7.12 21.61 -22.14
CA VAL A 30 6.01 21.81 -21.22
C VAL A 30 5.95 23.29 -20.85
N THR A 31 4.78 23.91 -21.07
CA THR A 31 4.55 25.30 -20.71
C THR A 31 4.06 25.40 -19.25
N ALA A 32 4.64 26.33 -18.51
CA ALA A 32 4.16 26.67 -17.18
C ALA A 32 2.82 27.42 -17.27
N SER A 33 1.91 27.13 -16.33
CA SER A 33 0.64 27.83 -16.17
C SER A 33 0.50 28.34 -14.74
N MET A 34 -0.26 29.41 -14.56
CA MET A 34 -0.54 29.92 -13.21
C MET A 34 -1.75 29.17 -12.63
N ILE A 35 -1.64 28.78 -11.35
CA ILE A 35 -2.77 28.28 -10.58
C ILE A 35 -3.76 29.43 -10.36
N GLY A 36 -5.05 29.14 -10.42
CA GLY A 36 -6.12 30.11 -10.22
C GLY A 36 -6.13 30.80 -8.86
N ASP A 37 -7.29 31.02 -8.25
CA ASP A 37 -7.37 31.72 -6.97
C ASP A 37 -6.74 30.90 -5.83
N ARG A 38 -5.52 31.27 -5.44
CA ARG A 38 -4.74 30.63 -4.39
C ARG A 38 -5.31 30.82 -2.98
N ASN A 39 -6.29 31.72 -2.80
CA ASN A 39 -6.91 31.93 -1.49
C ASN A 39 -7.89 30.84 -1.10
N MET A 40 -8.52 30.20 -2.08
CA MET A 40 -9.56 29.19 -1.86
C MET A 40 -9.14 27.79 -2.36
N LEU A 41 -7.89 27.61 -2.70
CA LEU A 41 -7.36 26.38 -3.27
C LEU A 41 -6.44 25.66 -2.28
N LEU A 42 -6.67 24.34 -2.09
CA LEU A 42 -5.71 23.44 -1.48
C LEU A 42 -5.05 22.62 -2.60
N PRO A 43 -3.77 22.86 -2.90
CA PRO A 43 -3.12 22.22 -4.03
C PRO A 43 -2.80 20.75 -3.79
N LYS A 44 -2.74 19.99 -4.86
CA LYS A 44 -2.21 18.63 -4.91
C LYS A 44 -0.79 18.58 -4.28
N GLY A 45 -0.47 17.48 -3.60
CA GLY A 45 0.83 17.27 -2.97
C GLY A 45 0.92 17.75 -1.52
N ARG A 46 -0.12 18.40 -1.02
CA ARG A 46 -0.19 18.73 0.42
C ARG A 46 -0.53 17.49 1.23
N THR A 47 -0.10 17.49 2.47
CA THR A 47 -0.41 16.45 3.44
C THR A 47 -1.31 17.01 4.52
N ILE A 48 -2.25 16.20 4.98
CA ILE A 48 -3.20 16.53 6.05
C ILE A 48 -3.04 15.47 7.14
N ASP A 49 -2.63 15.90 8.33
CA ASP A 49 -2.45 15.01 9.47
C ASP A 49 -3.76 14.77 10.21
N CYS A 50 -4.05 13.52 10.52
CA CYS A 50 -5.21 13.14 11.30
C CYS A 50 -4.90 12.03 12.32
N GLY A 51 -5.70 11.95 13.36
CA GLY A 51 -5.71 10.86 14.33
C GLY A 51 -6.83 9.88 14.01
N MET A 52 -6.52 8.58 14.01
CA MET A 52 -7.50 7.54 13.74
C MET A 52 -8.61 7.54 14.79
N SER A 53 -9.87 7.58 14.35
CA SER A 53 -11.03 7.52 15.25
C SER A 53 -11.41 6.11 15.64
N MET A 54 -10.95 5.12 14.88
CA MET A 54 -11.23 3.71 15.10
C MET A 54 -9.98 2.86 14.89
N ARG A 55 -10.01 1.65 15.43
CA ARG A 55 -9.00 0.63 15.15
C ARG A 55 -9.24 0.03 13.76
N LEU A 56 -8.20 -0.04 12.95
CA LEU A 56 -8.23 -0.75 11.67
C LEU A 56 -7.58 -2.11 11.83
N VAL A 57 -8.20 -3.11 11.21
CA VAL A 57 -7.69 -4.49 11.14
C VAL A 57 -7.90 -5.00 9.72
N ASN A 58 -6.86 -5.46 9.07
CA ASN A 58 -6.93 -5.84 7.65
C ASN A 58 -7.50 -7.24 7.38
N GLU A 59 -8.05 -7.92 8.37
CA GLU A 59 -8.69 -9.23 8.17
C GLU A 59 -9.91 -9.13 7.25
N VAL A 60 -10.66 -8.03 7.36
CA VAL A 60 -11.85 -7.74 6.54
C VAL A 60 -11.73 -6.32 6.00
N SER A 61 -12.13 -6.13 4.74
CA SER A 61 -12.24 -4.78 4.16
C SER A 61 -13.32 -3.98 4.89
N GLY A 62 -13.08 -2.70 5.08
CA GLY A 62 -14.00 -1.87 5.85
C GLY A 62 -13.81 -0.38 5.62
N MET A 63 -14.54 0.40 6.41
CA MET A 63 -14.42 1.84 6.42
C MET A 63 -13.36 2.29 7.41
N ALA A 64 -12.69 3.40 7.08
CA ALA A 64 -11.75 4.08 7.95
C ALA A 64 -12.25 5.49 8.23
N THR A 65 -12.08 5.95 9.46
CA THR A 65 -12.35 7.35 9.84
C THR A 65 -11.19 7.92 10.63
N CYS A 66 -10.87 9.18 10.37
CA CYS A 66 -9.91 9.92 11.17
C CYS A 66 -10.37 11.37 11.36
N VAL A 67 -9.87 12.00 12.41
CA VAL A 67 -10.16 13.41 12.75
C VAL A 67 -8.90 14.23 12.54
N LEU A 68 -9.03 15.35 11.82
CA LEU A 68 -7.92 16.26 11.56
C LEU A 68 -7.36 16.83 12.86
N SER A 69 -6.05 16.69 13.05
CA SER A 69 -5.34 17.14 14.25
C SER A 69 -4.96 18.62 14.19
N SER A 70 -4.88 19.20 13.00
CA SER A 70 -4.46 20.57 12.76
C SER A 70 -5.34 21.26 11.72
N ASN A 71 -5.29 22.59 11.74
CA ASN A 71 -5.94 23.43 10.73
C ASN A 71 -5.19 23.32 9.40
N VAL A 72 -5.93 23.25 8.30
CA VAL A 72 -5.38 23.23 6.94
C VAL A 72 -5.72 24.54 6.24
N TYR A 73 -4.69 25.20 5.78
CA TYR A 73 -4.79 26.51 5.12
C TYR A 73 -4.63 26.38 3.60
N SER A 74 -5.16 27.35 2.90
CA SER A 74 -5.04 27.53 1.45
C SER A 74 -3.56 27.56 0.99
N ASP A 75 -3.35 27.49 -0.31
CA ASP A 75 -2.01 27.51 -0.92
C ASP A 75 -1.18 28.74 -0.49
N ASN A 76 -1.80 29.90 -0.35
CA ASN A 76 -1.14 31.12 0.10
C ASN A 76 -1.04 31.24 1.64
N GLY A 77 -1.54 30.29 2.40
CA GLY A 77 -1.50 30.25 3.86
C GLY A 77 -2.41 31.23 4.59
N ARG A 78 -3.27 31.96 3.89
CA ARG A 78 -4.10 33.04 4.47
C ARG A 78 -5.49 32.59 4.89
N THR A 79 -6.11 31.67 4.15
CA THR A 79 -7.49 31.25 4.37
C THR A 79 -7.51 29.88 5.02
N LEU A 80 -8.25 29.73 6.09
CA LEU A 80 -8.52 28.46 6.73
C LEU A 80 -9.55 27.70 5.88
N LEU A 81 -9.17 26.56 5.32
CA LEU A 81 -10.04 25.74 4.45
C LEU A 81 -10.66 24.57 5.23
N LEU A 82 -9.86 23.86 6.03
CA LEU A 82 -10.32 22.76 6.86
C LEU A 82 -9.92 23.00 8.29
N GLU A 83 -10.89 23.02 9.16
CA GLU A 83 -10.69 23.23 10.60
C GLU A 83 -10.20 21.95 11.26
N ARG A 84 -9.39 22.08 12.30
CA ARG A 84 -9.11 21.01 13.24
C ARG A 84 -10.42 20.43 13.75
N GLY A 85 -10.53 19.11 13.87
CA GLY A 85 -11.76 18.43 14.24
C GLY A 85 -12.63 18.06 13.03
N SER A 86 -12.23 18.42 11.79
CA SER A 86 -12.88 17.89 10.60
C SER A 86 -12.68 16.38 10.52
N GLU A 87 -13.68 15.68 10.01
CA GLU A 87 -13.74 14.23 9.97
C GLU A 87 -13.50 13.74 8.55
N ALA A 88 -12.46 12.94 8.36
CA ALA A 88 -12.21 12.26 7.09
C ALA A 88 -12.75 10.83 7.15
N SER A 89 -13.41 10.41 6.08
CA SER A 89 -13.89 9.03 5.91
C SER A 89 -13.34 8.44 4.62
N GLY A 90 -13.03 7.15 4.66
CA GLY A 90 -12.45 6.42 3.57
C GLY A 90 -12.69 4.92 3.71
N GLU A 91 -12.06 4.15 2.86
CA GLU A 91 -12.17 2.70 2.78
C GLU A 91 -10.79 2.06 2.75
N TYR A 92 -10.68 0.89 3.34
CA TYR A 92 -9.46 0.08 3.29
C TYR A 92 -9.76 -1.34 2.83
N MET A 93 -8.77 -1.95 2.19
CA MET A 93 -8.89 -3.30 1.65
C MET A 93 -8.16 -4.32 2.53
N ALA A 94 -8.79 -5.48 2.74
CA ALA A 94 -8.22 -6.60 3.50
C ALA A 94 -7.05 -7.30 2.80
N ALA A 95 -6.82 -7.03 1.51
CA ALA A 95 -5.87 -7.78 0.69
C ALA A 95 -4.42 -7.37 0.98
N MET A 96 -3.83 -7.90 2.06
CA MET A 96 -2.37 -7.90 2.22
C MET A 96 -1.76 -9.15 1.61
N GLN A 97 -0.67 -8.96 0.90
CA GLN A 97 0.18 -10.05 0.41
C GLN A 97 1.28 -10.36 1.42
N GLN A 98 1.85 -11.55 1.34
CA GLN A 98 3.00 -11.90 2.16
C GLN A 98 4.15 -10.91 1.92
N GLY A 99 4.77 -10.44 3.01
CA GLY A 99 5.83 -9.43 2.96
C GLY A 99 5.34 -7.98 2.88
N GLN A 100 4.06 -7.74 2.62
CA GLN A 100 3.49 -6.40 2.66
C GLN A 100 3.36 -5.94 4.11
N ARG A 101 3.82 -4.72 4.40
CA ARG A 101 3.86 -4.15 5.75
C ARG A 101 3.02 -2.89 5.91
N ARG A 102 2.22 -2.55 4.89
CA ARG A 102 1.45 -1.30 4.86
C ARG A 102 0.03 -1.56 4.41
N LEU A 103 -0.91 -0.91 5.07
CA LEU A 103 -2.32 -0.95 4.72
C LEU A 103 -2.65 0.18 3.75
N PHE A 104 -3.27 -0.15 2.64
CA PHE A 104 -3.76 0.85 1.69
C PHE A 104 -5.13 1.36 2.13
N VAL A 105 -5.22 2.66 2.38
CA VAL A 105 -6.47 3.36 2.71
C VAL A 105 -6.71 4.41 1.64
N LEU A 106 -7.92 4.47 1.12
CA LEU A 106 -8.38 5.50 0.20
C LEU A 106 -9.38 6.41 0.93
N TRP A 107 -9.00 7.63 1.17
CA TRP A 107 -9.85 8.64 1.78
C TRP A 107 -10.80 9.21 0.74
N SER A 108 -12.10 9.00 0.92
CA SER A 108 -13.14 9.38 -0.04
C SER A 108 -13.59 10.83 0.14
N ARG A 109 -13.76 11.28 1.39
CA ARG A 109 -14.26 12.63 1.67
C ARG A 109 -13.81 13.17 3.03
N ILE A 110 -13.84 14.51 3.17
CA ILE A 110 -13.75 15.21 4.46
C ILE A 110 -15.04 16.00 4.70
N LYS A 111 -15.49 16.00 5.94
CA LYS A 111 -16.59 16.81 6.43
C LYS A 111 -16.07 17.74 7.53
N THR A 112 -16.28 19.04 7.39
CA THR A 112 -15.92 20.01 8.42
C THR A 112 -17.00 20.09 9.51
N PRO A 113 -16.68 20.60 10.73
CA PRO A 113 -17.66 20.85 11.78
C PRO A 113 -18.82 21.77 11.32
N ASN A 114 -18.54 22.69 10.42
CA ASN A 114 -19.52 23.61 9.84
C ASN A 114 -20.40 22.98 8.75
N GLY A 115 -20.24 21.69 8.47
CA GLY A 115 -21.06 20.96 7.49
C GLY A 115 -20.56 21.03 6.04
N VAL A 116 -19.43 21.64 5.77
CA VAL A 116 -18.81 21.60 4.44
C VAL A 116 -18.28 20.20 4.14
N VAL A 117 -18.60 19.66 2.98
CA VAL A 117 -18.15 18.35 2.52
C VAL A 117 -17.37 18.50 1.25
N ILE A 118 -16.20 17.88 1.20
CA ILE A 118 -15.37 17.83 -0.02
C ILE A 118 -14.91 16.40 -0.30
N SER A 119 -14.98 16.02 -1.59
CA SER A 119 -14.51 14.71 -2.05
C SER A 119 -13.01 14.75 -2.30
N LEU A 120 -12.29 13.83 -1.67
CA LEU A 120 -10.83 13.73 -1.74
C LEU A 120 -10.35 12.74 -2.78
N ASN A 121 -10.83 11.50 -2.70
CA ASN A 121 -10.29 10.32 -3.40
C ASN A 121 -8.75 10.29 -3.36
N SER A 122 -8.22 10.36 -2.17
CA SER A 122 -6.80 10.57 -1.87
C SER A 122 -6.23 9.40 -1.08
N PRO A 123 -5.02 8.91 -1.40
CA PRO A 123 -4.41 7.81 -0.68
C PRO A 123 -3.99 8.22 0.73
N GLY A 124 -4.06 7.27 1.65
CA GLY A 124 -3.47 7.39 2.97
C GLY A 124 -1.96 7.21 2.91
N ALA A 125 -1.27 7.91 3.80
CA ALA A 125 0.15 7.81 4.03
C ALA A 125 0.45 7.62 5.53
N ASP A 126 1.66 7.24 5.85
CA ASP A 126 2.13 7.23 7.24
C ASP A 126 2.51 8.64 7.72
N GLY A 127 2.87 8.77 8.98
CA GLY A 127 3.27 10.05 9.57
C GLY A 127 4.53 10.68 8.96
N LEU A 128 5.25 9.97 8.10
CA LEU A 128 6.42 10.43 7.36
C LEU A 128 6.11 10.74 5.90
N GLY A 129 4.85 10.57 5.45
CA GLY A 129 4.42 10.80 4.07
C GLY A 129 4.67 9.62 3.13
N THR A 130 5.09 8.46 3.64
CA THR A 130 5.25 7.27 2.79
C THR A 130 3.88 6.68 2.46
N SER A 131 3.67 6.32 1.20
CA SER A 131 2.40 5.75 0.72
C SER A 131 2.00 4.49 1.49
N GLY A 132 0.72 4.43 1.86
CA GLY A 132 0.15 3.38 2.71
C GLY A 132 0.37 3.64 4.20
N MET A 133 -0.61 3.28 5.01
CA MET A 133 -0.56 3.44 6.46
C MET A 133 0.29 2.34 7.10
N ASP A 134 1.14 2.71 8.02
CA ASP A 134 1.88 1.81 8.90
C ASP A 134 1.00 1.24 10.01
N GLY A 135 1.47 0.21 10.68
CA GLY A 135 0.79 -0.39 11.82
C GLY A 135 1.61 -1.51 12.46
N ILE A 136 1.04 -2.09 13.50
CA ILE A 136 1.60 -3.26 14.17
C ILE A 136 1.24 -4.49 13.34
N ILE A 137 2.23 -5.34 13.03
CA ILE A 137 2.04 -6.52 12.19
C ILE A 137 2.17 -7.76 13.06
N ASP A 138 1.14 -8.59 13.04
CA ASP A 138 1.20 -9.96 13.53
C ASP A 138 1.46 -10.90 12.34
N ASN A 139 2.59 -11.55 12.37
CA ASN A 139 2.99 -12.48 11.31
C ASN A 139 2.49 -13.91 11.55
N HIS A 140 1.76 -14.19 12.61
CA HIS A 140 1.27 -15.52 12.98
C HIS A 140 2.39 -16.57 12.96
N TRP A 141 3.55 -16.24 13.54
CA TRP A 141 4.75 -17.04 13.42
C TRP A 141 4.58 -18.45 14.00
N TRP A 142 3.93 -18.53 15.16
CA TRP A 142 3.66 -19.82 15.82
C TRP A 142 2.68 -20.69 15.02
N ASP A 143 1.68 -20.09 14.40
CA ASP A 143 0.71 -20.80 13.57
C ASP A 143 1.35 -21.36 12.29
N ARG A 144 2.38 -20.68 11.78
CA ARG A 144 3.12 -21.11 10.59
C ARG A 144 4.11 -22.22 10.85
N ILE A 145 4.85 -22.15 11.94
CA ILE A 145 5.96 -23.06 12.22
C ILE A 145 5.57 -24.14 13.24
N GLY A 146 4.63 -23.85 14.14
CA GLY A 146 4.23 -24.77 15.19
C GLY A 146 3.74 -26.12 14.66
N ALA A 147 2.96 -26.12 13.59
CA ALA A 147 2.48 -27.35 12.96
C ALA A 147 3.61 -28.19 12.35
N ALA A 148 4.56 -27.54 11.68
CA ALA A 148 5.74 -28.22 11.11
C ALA A 148 6.65 -28.80 12.21
N PHE A 149 6.83 -28.08 13.31
CA PHE A 149 7.59 -28.54 14.46
C PHE A 149 6.94 -29.74 15.14
N LEU A 150 5.62 -29.70 15.39
CA LEU A 150 4.89 -30.83 15.98
C LEU A 150 4.96 -32.07 15.09
N LEU A 151 4.87 -31.89 13.77
CA LEU A 151 4.94 -32.99 12.82
C LEU A 151 6.34 -33.63 12.79
N SER A 152 7.40 -32.85 12.88
CA SER A 152 8.78 -33.33 13.01
C SER A 152 8.96 -34.15 14.30
N MET A 153 8.45 -33.68 15.44
CA MET A 153 8.50 -34.42 16.70
C MET A 153 7.78 -35.77 16.60
N VAL A 154 6.62 -35.82 15.98
CA VAL A 154 5.87 -37.07 15.81
C VAL A 154 6.62 -38.05 14.92
N GLN A 155 7.25 -37.58 13.85
CA GLN A 155 8.08 -38.42 12.97
C GLN A 155 9.32 -39.00 13.70
N ASP A 156 9.97 -38.18 14.51
CA ASP A 156 11.15 -38.63 15.29
C ASP A 156 10.79 -39.70 16.33
N VAL A 157 9.64 -39.55 17.02
CA VAL A 157 9.17 -40.56 17.99
C VAL A 157 8.82 -41.89 17.30
N ILE A 158 8.11 -41.82 16.14
CA ILE A 158 7.79 -43.01 15.36
C ILE A 158 9.08 -43.72 14.88
N THR A 159 10.08 -42.97 14.43
CA THR A 159 11.35 -43.54 13.97
C THR A 159 12.14 -44.15 15.10
N TYR A 160 12.12 -43.57 16.31
CA TYR A 160 12.82 -44.08 17.47
C TYR A 160 12.22 -45.41 17.99
N GLU A 161 10.88 -45.50 18.06
CA GLU A 161 10.20 -46.74 18.51
C GLU A 161 10.27 -47.88 17.48
N THR A 162 10.45 -47.55 16.19
CA THR A 162 10.44 -48.52 15.10
C THR A 162 11.82 -48.93 14.60
N THR A 163 12.92 -48.58 15.32
CA THR A 163 14.25 -49.11 14.99
C THR A 163 14.26 -50.64 15.18
N PRO A 164 14.24 -51.43 14.07
CA PRO A 164 13.99 -52.87 14.18
C PRO A 164 15.19 -53.57 14.80
N LYS A 165 14.95 -54.23 15.94
CA LYS A 165 15.75 -55.38 16.28
C LYS A 165 15.38 -56.48 15.29
N GLN A 166 16.22 -56.62 14.21
CA GLN A 166 16.27 -57.73 13.27
C GLN A 166 14.97 -58.52 13.00
N GLY A 167 14.29 -58.20 11.86
CA GLY A 167 13.22 -59.01 11.33
C GLY A 167 12.74 -58.47 9.96
N THR A 168 12.99 -59.23 8.93
CA THR A 168 12.96 -58.82 7.49
C THR A 168 11.57 -58.53 6.87
N GLN A 169 10.48 -58.42 7.65
CA GLN A 169 9.14 -58.35 7.10
C GLN A 169 8.41 -57.00 7.32
N SER A 170 9.06 -56.05 8.00
CA SER A 170 8.44 -54.76 8.37
C SER A 170 8.76 -53.60 7.42
N VAL A 171 9.65 -53.76 6.48
CA VAL A 171 10.21 -52.66 5.67
C VAL A 171 9.17 -52.03 4.70
N ALA A 172 8.26 -52.82 4.16
CA ALA A 172 7.27 -52.33 3.18
C ALA A 172 6.18 -51.45 3.80
N VAL A 173 5.75 -51.76 5.02
CA VAL A 173 4.73 -50.98 5.75
C VAL A 173 5.30 -49.65 6.20
N PHE A 174 6.54 -49.59 6.61
CA PHE A 174 7.24 -48.39 7.04
C PHE A 174 7.47 -47.39 5.92
N GLN A 175 7.83 -47.86 4.71
CA GLN A 175 7.99 -46.97 3.55
C GLN A 175 6.70 -46.24 3.17
N GLN A 176 5.57 -46.94 3.26
CA GLN A 176 4.26 -46.36 2.93
C GLN A 176 3.77 -45.36 3.99
N THR A 177 4.05 -45.61 5.26
CA THR A 177 3.74 -44.68 6.36
C THR A 177 4.58 -43.43 6.31
N SER A 178 5.89 -43.55 6.02
CA SER A 178 6.79 -42.42 5.85
C SER A 178 6.42 -41.53 4.66
N GLN A 179 6.03 -42.13 3.53
CA GLN A 179 5.57 -41.37 2.35
C GLN A 179 4.25 -40.65 2.62
N THR A 180 3.31 -41.27 3.33
CA THR A 180 2.05 -40.64 3.70
C THR A 180 2.28 -39.50 4.71
N GLY A 181 3.16 -39.71 5.70
CA GLY A 181 3.56 -38.69 6.66
C GLY A 181 4.21 -37.47 5.99
N ASN A 182 5.13 -37.70 5.05
CA ASN A 182 5.78 -36.62 4.30
C ASN A 182 4.79 -35.84 3.44
N ARG A 183 3.83 -36.47 2.79
CA ARG A 183 2.77 -35.79 2.02
C ARG A 183 1.83 -34.97 2.92
N MET A 184 1.52 -35.49 4.12
CA MET A 184 0.77 -34.72 5.10
C MET A 184 1.56 -33.52 5.60
N ALA A 185 2.85 -33.69 5.91
CA ALA A 185 3.75 -32.62 6.29
C ALA A 185 3.81 -31.52 5.25
N GLU A 186 4.01 -31.89 4.00
CA GLU A 186 4.04 -30.97 2.86
C GLU A 186 2.74 -30.19 2.73
N LYS A 187 1.59 -30.85 2.84
CA LYS A 187 0.29 -30.25 2.75
C LYS A 187 -0.05 -29.31 3.91
N VAL A 188 0.35 -29.67 5.13
CA VAL A 188 0.23 -28.82 6.32
C VAL A 188 1.15 -27.62 6.19
N LEU A 189 2.40 -27.80 5.77
CA LEU A 189 3.37 -26.73 5.56
C LEU A 189 2.88 -25.75 4.48
N GLU A 190 2.37 -26.25 3.35
CA GLU A 190 1.81 -25.42 2.29
C GLU A 190 0.60 -24.60 2.76
N SER A 191 -0.29 -25.18 3.58
CA SER A 191 -1.44 -24.46 4.14
C SER A 191 -1.02 -23.41 5.17
N THR A 192 -0.01 -23.69 6.00
CA THR A 192 0.43 -22.78 7.08
C THR A 192 1.34 -21.65 6.58
N ILE A 193 2.14 -21.89 5.54
CA ILE A 193 2.96 -20.84 4.90
C ILE A 193 2.10 -19.74 4.30
N ASN A 194 0.89 -20.08 3.82
CA ASN A 194 -0.01 -19.13 3.17
C ASN A 194 -0.85 -18.28 4.13
N ILE A 195 -0.71 -18.41 5.45
CA ILE A 195 -1.38 -17.55 6.42
C ILE A 195 -0.92 -16.11 6.20
N LYS A 196 -1.87 -15.22 5.92
CA LYS A 196 -1.58 -13.80 5.67
C LYS A 196 -1.27 -13.08 6.97
N PRO A 197 -0.34 -12.10 6.98
CA PRO A 197 -0.09 -11.30 8.15
C PRO A 197 -1.30 -10.40 8.47
N THR A 198 -1.57 -10.19 9.75
CA THR A 198 -2.58 -9.24 10.22
C THR A 198 -1.90 -7.94 10.64
N LEU A 199 -2.39 -6.82 10.09
CA LEU A 199 -1.94 -5.48 10.45
C LEU A 199 -2.99 -4.80 11.30
N PHE A 200 -2.55 -4.21 12.41
CA PHE A 200 -3.37 -3.40 13.30
C PHE A 200 -2.90 -1.96 13.29
N LYS A 201 -3.83 -1.02 13.13
CA LYS A 201 -3.62 0.39 13.43
C LYS A 201 -4.61 0.81 14.49
N ASN A 202 -4.10 1.29 15.63
CA ASN A 202 -4.94 1.57 16.77
C ASN A 202 -5.67 2.90 16.64
N GLN A 203 -6.75 3.05 17.41
CA GLN A 203 -7.40 4.32 17.61
C GLN A 203 -6.40 5.32 18.23
N GLY A 204 -6.43 6.57 17.78
CA GLY A 204 -5.51 7.62 18.21
C GLY A 204 -4.17 7.64 17.48
N ASP A 205 -3.81 6.58 16.75
CA ASP A 205 -2.60 6.56 15.94
C ASP A 205 -2.65 7.64 14.85
N ARG A 206 -1.48 8.22 14.55
CA ARG A 206 -1.35 9.21 13.49
C ARG A 206 -1.51 8.55 12.13
N GLY A 207 -2.32 9.18 11.29
CA GLY A 207 -2.41 8.94 9.87
C GLY A 207 -2.21 10.25 9.12
N THR A 208 -1.82 10.15 7.86
CA THR A 208 -1.67 11.30 6.97
C THR A 208 -2.45 11.04 5.68
N ILE A 209 -3.14 12.05 5.20
CA ILE A 209 -3.85 12.05 3.93
C ILE A 209 -3.00 12.80 2.91
N PHE A 210 -2.65 12.16 1.82
CA PHE A 210 -1.92 12.80 0.74
C PHE A 210 -2.90 13.32 -0.32
N VAL A 211 -3.01 14.64 -0.43
CA VAL A 211 -3.94 15.30 -1.37
C VAL A 211 -3.53 14.99 -2.81
N ALA A 212 -4.33 14.18 -3.49
CA ALA A 212 -4.02 13.68 -4.84
C ALA A 212 -4.46 14.60 -5.97
N ARG A 213 -5.30 15.59 -5.68
CA ARG A 213 -5.85 16.55 -6.65
C ARG A 213 -6.03 17.92 -6.02
N ASP A 214 -6.13 18.95 -6.84
CA ASP A 214 -6.46 20.28 -6.37
C ASP A 214 -7.90 20.32 -5.85
N LEU A 215 -8.08 20.92 -4.65
CA LEU A 215 -9.38 21.04 -4.00
C LEU A 215 -9.78 22.51 -3.95
N ASP A 216 -10.86 22.84 -4.66
CA ASP A 216 -11.39 24.20 -4.74
C ASP A 216 -12.55 24.41 -3.77
N PHE A 217 -12.43 25.41 -2.89
CA PHE A 217 -13.43 25.79 -1.90
C PHE A 217 -14.16 27.07 -2.26
N SER A 218 -13.95 27.66 -3.43
CA SER A 218 -14.53 28.95 -3.84
C SER A 218 -16.06 28.95 -3.91
N THR A 219 -16.66 27.78 -4.11
CA THR A 219 -18.12 27.62 -4.16
C THR A 219 -18.78 27.64 -2.78
N VAL A 220 -18.02 27.43 -1.72
CA VAL A 220 -18.53 27.24 -0.34
C VAL A 220 -18.10 28.38 0.58
N TYR A 221 -16.88 28.89 0.40
CA TYR A 221 -16.34 29.97 1.20
C TYR A 221 -16.28 31.28 0.41
N ALA A 222 -16.52 32.39 1.11
CA ALA A 222 -16.33 33.74 0.58
C ALA A 222 -15.35 34.53 1.46
N LEU A 223 -14.42 35.23 0.84
CA LEU A 223 -13.50 36.13 1.54
C LEU A 223 -14.29 37.35 2.03
N ARG A 224 -14.25 37.64 3.35
CA ARG A 224 -14.71 38.91 3.90
C ARG A 224 -13.50 39.81 4.15
N ALA A 225 -13.53 41.01 3.59
CA ALA A 225 -12.59 42.05 3.98
C ALA A 225 -12.86 42.40 5.47
N ARG A 226 -11.80 42.43 6.26
CA ARG A 226 -11.84 42.80 7.67
C ARG A 226 -11.42 44.25 7.85
#